data_86456d9a6e987a201e80dfd4ee96995b
#
_entry.id   86456d9a6e987a201e80dfd4ee96995b
#
_cell.length_a   1.000
_cell.length_b   1.000
_cell.length_c   1.000
_cell.angle_alpha   90.00
_cell.angle_beta   90.00
_cell.angle_gamma   90.00
#
_symmetry.space_group_name_H-M   'P 1'
#
loop_
_entity.id
_entity.type
_entity.pdbx_description
1 polymer ?
#
loop_
_entity_poly.entity_id
_entity_poly.type
_entity_poly.pdbx_seq_one_letter_code
_entity_poly.pdbx_strand_id
1 'polypeptide(L)'
;LIEAEDRSQLMALLQEGLHAGASFKAVANLFGICSRTLKRWRIGINAQGFSVDCRKGSPRHVVHRFTAEERRRVLDTVNDPRFADLTPAQIVAILAEERIYVGSETTFYRIMREEGLLRHRGRARQPREPRAVPMLEAKGIHQVLAWDITLLPGPVKGQFYYLYMVMDVWSRRILGTEVHEWESGELARDFFVRVCRDEGINKKSEATLHSDNGASMRSFTLASKMAELGVSLSFSRPRVSNDNAFAESLFHTMKYHQSYPLRRFRDLLSVRAWVDGFAEWYNTEHRHSGIKYVTPNQRHYGQADAICAIRQQTYEQAFLLNPQRWTQGPRDWSQPEVVKINHPRPMQSPAA
;
A
#
# COMPACT_ATOMS: atom_id res chain seq x y z
N LEU A 1 -0.14 7.64 -27.00
CA LEU A 1 -0.98 8.38 -27.95
C LEU A 1 -0.20 9.61 -28.42
N ILE A 2 -0.01 9.80 -29.73
CA ILE A 2 0.69 10.95 -30.31
C ILE A 2 -0.25 12.15 -30.30
N GLU A 3 0.16 13.25 -29.71
CA GLU A 3 -0.65 14.48 -29.58
C GLU A 3 -0.85 15.19 -30.95
N ALA A 4 -1.75 16.16 -31.02
CA ALA A 4 -2.12 16.81 -32.30
C ALA A 4 -0.96 17.64 -32.88
N GLU A 5 -0.14 18.27 -32.04
CA GLU A 5 1.02 19.05 -32.43
C GLU A 5 2.12 18.16 -33.03
N ASP A 6 2.44 17.04 -32.36
CA ASP A 6 3.40 16.06 -32.85
C ASP A 6 2.97 15.48 -34.22
N ARG A 7 1.67 15.23 -34.38
CA ARG A 7 1.14 14.74 -35.67
C ARG A 7 1.34 15.76 -36.78
N SER A 8 1.13 17.04 -36.49
CA SER A 8 1.32 18.12 -37.47
C SER A 8 2.78 18.21 -37.90
N GLN A 9 3.72 18.11 -36.96
CA GLN A 9 5.16 18.08 -37.25
C GLN A 9 5.56 16.85 -38.10
N LEU A 10 5.07 15.67 -37.73
CA LEU A 10 5.31 14.43 -38.47
C LEU A 10 4.75 14.50 -39.91
N MET A 11 3.61 15.17 -40.07
CA MET A 11 3.02 15.35 -41.40
C MET A 11 3.80 16.36 -42.27
N ALA A 12 4.39 17.40 -41.68
CA ALA A 12 5.30 18.30 -42.38
C ALA A 12 6.54 17.59 -42.84
N LEU A 13 7.20 16.81 -41.98
CA LEU A 13 8.35 15.99 -42.29
C LEU A 13 8.02 14.89 -43.34
N LEU A 14 6.84 14.33 -43.32
CA LEU A 14 6.37 13.39 -44.36
C LEU A 14 6.30 14.07 -45.72
N GLN A 15 5.78 15.30 -45.81
CA GLN A 15 5.74 16.06 -47.06
C GLN A 15 7.12 16.39 -47.59
N GLU A 16 8.03 16.83 -46.70
CA GLU A 16 9.42 17.09 -47.02
C GLU A 16 10.12 15.87 -47.61
N GLY A 17 10.01 14.71 -46.96
CA GLY A 17 10.56 13.45 -47.42
C GLY A 17 10.01 13.02 -48.78
N LEU A 18 8.71 13.21 -49.04
CA LEU A 18 8.07 12.92 -50.30
C LEU A 18 8.57 13.86 -51.41
N HIS A 19 8.73 15.16 -51.14
CA HIS A 19 9.31 16.12 -52.09
C HIS A 19 10.78 15.82 -52.41
N ALA A 20 11.52 15.28 -51.45
CA ALA A 20 12.89 14.79 -51.65
C ALA A 20 12.97 13.46 -52.44
N GLY A 21 11.86 12.92 -52.93
CA GLY A 21 11.78 11.71 -53.73
C GLY A 21 11.69 10.39 -52.94
N ALA A 22 11.56 10.45 -51.62
CA ALA A 22 11.37 9.23 -50.83
C ALA A 22 9.99 8.60 -51.02
N SER A 23 9.90 7.27 -51.03
CA SER A 23 8.62 6.62 -51.11
C SER A 23 7.83 6.77 -49.78
N PHE A 24 6.50 6.85 -49.87
CA PHE A 24 5.63 6.94 -48.70
C PHE A 24 5.88 5.82 -47.67
N LYS A 25 6.18 4.62 -48.16
CA LYS A 25 6.48 3.46 -47.33
C LYS A 25 7.84 3.59 -46.61
N ALA A 26 8.84 4.17 -47.26
CA ALA A 26 10.15 4.41 -46.67
C ALA A 26 10.05 5.43 -45.51
N VAL A 27 9.33 6.53 -45.70
CA VAL A 27 9.12 7.56 -44.68
C VAL A 27 8.26 7.01 -43.51
N ALA A 28 7.25 6.21 -43.82
CA ALA A 28 6.45 5.54 -42.78
C ALA A 28 7.28 4.62 -41.89
N ASN A 29 8.20 3.85 -42.51
CA ASN A 29 9.11 2.97 -41.77
C ASN A 29 10.10 3.77 -40.89
N LEU A 30 10.63 4.89 -41.42
CA LEU A 30 11.51 5.77 -40.65
C LEU A 30 10.84 6.33 -39.37
N PHE A 31 9.56 6.67 -39.47
CA PHE A 31 8.78 7.14 -38.30
C PHE A 31 8.34 6.04 -37.39
N GLY A 32 8.49 4.76 -37.74
CA GLY A 32 7.94 3.64 -36.99
C GLY A 32 6.40 3.63 -36.95
N ILE A 33 5.74 4.28 -37.90
CA ILE A 33 4.28 4.44 -37.95
C ILE A 33 3.70 3.71 -39.17
N CYS A 34 2.64 2.92 -38.91
CA CYS A 34 1.95 2.22 -39.99
C CYS A 34 1.46 3.18 -41.08
N SER A 35 1.75 2.86 -42.37
CA SER A 35 1.36 3.64 -43.54
C SER A 35 -0.13 3.97 -43.58
N ARG A 36 -1.01 3.07 -43.09
CA ARG A 36 -2.46 3.33 -42.97
C ARG A 36 -2.76 4.46 -42.02
N THR A 37 -2.03 4.54 -40.90
CA THR A 37 -2.18 5.61 -39.89
C THR A 37 -1.76 6.96 -40.46
N LEU A 38 -0.63 7.03 -41.15
CA LEU A 38 -0.17 8.28 -41.79
C LEU A 38 -1.11 8.74 -42.91
N LYS A 39 -1.63 7.81 -43.74
CA LYS A 39 -2.63 8.12 -44.76
C LYS A 39 -3.90 8.73 -44.14
N ARG A 40 -4.38 8.16 -43.02
CA ARG A 40 -5.54 8.66 -42.29
C ARG A 40 -5.29 10.06 -41.70
N TRP A 41 -4.10 10.32 -41.16
CA TRP A 41 -3.73 11.63 -40.63
C TRP A 41 -3.66 12.67 -41.76
N ARG A 42 -3.13 12.33 -42.90
CA ARG A 42 -3.06 13.20 -44.09
C ARG A 42 -4.42 13.68 -44.54
N ILE A 43 -5.45 12.85 -44.45
CA ILE A 43 -6.84 13.22 -44.78
C ILE A 43 -7.45 14.19 -43.72
N GLY A 44 -6.98 14.09 -42.46
CA GLY A 44 -7.49 14.93 -41.35
C GLY A 44 -6.75 16.26 -41.15
N ILE A 45 -5.98 16.75 -42.13
CA ILE A 45 -5.36 18.07 -42.07
C ILE A 45 -6.34 19.13 -42.53
N ASN A 46 -6.54 20.19 -41.72
CA ASN A 46 -7.38 21.34 -42.10
C ASN A 46 -6.64 22.26 -43.08
N ALA A 47 -7.36 23.29 -43.61
CA ALA A 47 -6.81 24.25 -44.55
C ALA A 47 -5.60 25.05 -44.01
N GLN A 48 -5.42 25.10 -42.70
CA GLN A 48 -4.29 25.75 -42.01
C GLN A 48 -3.12 24.79 -41.71
N GLY A 49 -3.15 23.54 -42.19
CA GLY A 49 -2.05 22.56 -42.01
C GLY A 49 -2.04 21.85 -40.66
N PHE A 50 -3.04 22.01 -39.81
CA PHE A 50 -3.11 21.36 -38.51
C PHE A 50 -3.90 20.05 -38.55
N SER A 51 -3.38 19.02 -37.84
CA SER A 51 -4.08 17.75 -37.69
C SER A 51 -5.27 17.88 -36.74
N VAL A 52 -6.47 17.69 -37.25
CA VAL A 52 -7.69 17.66 -36.45
C VAL A 52 -8.02 16.25 -36.07
N ASP A 53 -8.11 15.97 -34.75
CA ASP A 53 -8.56 14.67 -34.24
C ASP A 53 -10.09 14.57 -34.33
N CYS A 54 -10.58 14.12 -35.45
CA CYS A 54 -12.03 13.96 -35.70
C CYS A 54 -12.68 12.86 -34.82
N ARG A 55 -11.94 12.17 -33.97
CA ARG A 55 -12.48 11.18 -33.02
C ARG A 55 -13.02 11.83 -31.75
N LYS A 56 -12.45 12.97 -31.35
CA LYS A 56 -12.96 13.79 -30.23
C LYS A 56 -13.82 14.91 -30.78
N GLY A 57 -15.09 14.95 -30.41
CA GLY A 57 -15.99 16.07 -30.74
C GLY A 57 -16.80 15.90 -32.01
N SER A 58 -16.76 14.77 -32.73
CA SER A 58 -17.76 14.51 -33.78
C SER A 58 -19.15 14.47 -33.13
N PRO A 59 -20.08 15.32 -33.54
CA PRO A 59 -21.46 15.28 -33.05
C PRO A 59 -22.09 13.99 -33.54
N ARG A 60 -21.93 12.91 -32.81
CA ARG A 60 -22.69 11.68 -33.04
C ARG A 60 -24.14 12.03 -32.68
N HIS A 61 -25.03 12.04 -33.66
CA HIS A 61 -26.44 12.01 -33.39
C HIS A 61 -26.79 10.67 -32.72
N VAL A 62 -26.77 10.69 -31.40
CA VAL A 62 -27.11 9.52 -30.61
C VAL A 62 -28.62 9.57 -30.43
N VAL A 63 -29.33 8.69 -31.11
CA VAL A 63 -30.81 8.60 -31.10
C VAL A 63 -31.36 8.51 -29.66
N HIS A 64 -30.59 8.01 -28.71
CA HIS A 64 -30.99 7.85 -27.30
C HIS A 64 -30.48 8.96 -26.38
N ARG A 65 -29.99 10.09 -26.94
CA ARG A 65 -29.54 11.22 -26.10
C ARG A 65 -30.71 11.98 -25.57
N PHE A 66 -30.79 12.17 -24.27
CA PHE A 66 -31.81 13.02 -23.66
C PHE A 66 -31.76 14.45 -24.25
N THR A 67 -32.93 14.97 -24.56
CA THR A 67 -33.13 16.38 -24.97
C THR A 67 -32.84 17.29 -23.77
N ALA A 68 -32.71 18.58 -24.03
CA ALA A 68 -32.53 19.57 -22.98
C ALA A 68 -33.72 19.60 -21.99
N GLU A 69 -34.94 19.39 -22.51
CA GLU A 69 -36.13 19.28 -21.66
C GLU A 69 -36.18 18.07 -20.79
N GLU A 70 -35.87 16.91 -21.34
CA GLU A 70 -35.80 15.67 -20.57
C GLU A 70 -34.70 15.72 -19.48
N ARG A 71 -33.58 16.35 -19.81
CA ARG A 71 -32.50 16.58 -18.83
C ARG A 71 -32.96 17.49 -17.70
N ARG A 72 -33.71 18.60 -18.05
CA ARG A 72 -34.26 19.51 -17.07
C ARG A 72 -35.25 18.80 -16.15
N ARG A 73 -36.14 17.96 -16.67
CA ARG A 73 -37.05 17.15 -15.84
C ARG A 73 -36.35 16.31 -14.83
N VAL A 74 -35.22 15.65 -15.20
CA VAL A 74 -34.41 14.89 -14.26
C VAL A 74 -33.85 15.79 -13.14
N LEU A 75 -33.35 16.98 -13.48
CA LEU A 75 -32.80 17.93 -12.51
C LEU A 75 -33.88 18.51 -11.60
N ASP A 76 -35.05 18.85 -12.13
CA ASP A 76 -36.20 19.34 -11.35
C ASP A 76 -36.66 18.25 -10.36
N THR A 77 -36.74 17.00 -10.81
CA THR A 77 -37.09 15.87 -9.96
C THR A 77 -36.06 15.66 -8.82
N VAL A 78 -34.78 15.73 -9.14
CA VAL A 78 -33.73 15.56 -8.15
C VAL A 78 -33.70 16.68 -7.12
N ASN A 79 -34.09 17.89 -7.51
CA ASN A 79 -34.12 19.07 -6.64
C ASN A 79 -35.46 19.27 -5.92
N ASP A 80 -36.43 18.41 -6.14
CA ASP A 80 -37.70 18.44 -5.41
C ASP A 80 -37.42 18.15 -3.92
N PRO A 81 -37.91 18.97 -2.98
CA PRO A 81 -37.73 18.75 -1.54
C PRO A 81 -38.19 17.35 -1.07
N ARG A 82 -39.17 16.76 -1.72
CA ARG A 82 -39.68 15.42 -1.46
C ARG A 82 -38.61 14.34 -1.65
N PHE A 83 -37.63 14.58 -2.51
CA PHE A 83 -36.58 13.64 -2.87
C PHE A 83 -35.19 14.02 -2.33
N ALA A 84 -35.11 15.06 -1.50
CA ALA A 84 -33.83 15.65 -1.05
C ALA A 84 -32.85 14.65 -0.43
N ASP A 85 -33.38 13.68 0.35
CA ASP A 85 -32.59 12.70 1.09
C ASP A 85 -32.56 11.32 0.40
N LEU A 86 -33.18 11.18 -0.77
CA LEU A 86 -33.30 9.90 -1.46
C LEU A 86 -32.21 9.70 -2.53
N THR A 87 -31.84 8.46 -2.70
CA THR A 87 -30.92 8.09 -3.80
C THR A 87 -31.66 8.03 -5.12
N PRO A 88 -30.98 8.21 -6.29
CA PRO A 88 -31.60 8.07 -7.60
C PRO A 88 -32.40 6.76 -7.79
N ALA A 89 -31.90 5.65 -7.24
CA ALA A 89 -32.58 4.36 -7.29
C ALA A 89 -33.94 4.41 -6.57
N GLN A 90 -33.99 5.04 -5.40
CA GLN A 90 -35.24 5.22 -4.62
C GLN A 90 -36.21 6.17 -5.33
N ILE A 91 -35.69 7.28 -5.91
CA ILE A 91 -36.50 8.25 -6.65
C ILE A 91 -37.18 7.57 -7.85
N VAL A 92 -36.43 6.83 -8.64
CA VAL A 92 -36.95 6.12 -9.82
C VAL A 92 -38.01 5.10 -9.44
N ALA A 93 -37.82 4.36 -8.32
CA ALA A 93 -38.80 3.41 -7.82
C ALA A 93 -40.12 4.09 -7.42
N ILE A 94 -40.03 5.18 -6.64
CA ILE A 94 -41.23 5.95 -6.21
C ILE A 94 -41.97 6.53 -7.41
N LEU A 95 -41.26 7.13 -8.36
CA LEU A 95 -41.87 7.68 -9.59
C LEU A 95 -42.58 6.57 -10.40
N ALA A 96 -41.98 5.38 -10.49
CA ALA A 96 -42.58 4.24 -11.18
C ALA A 96 -43.87 3.77 -10.49
N GLU A 97 -43.97 3.81 -9.18
CA GLU A 97 -45.20 3.52 -8.41
C GLU A 97 -46.26 4.57 -8.71
N GLU A 98 -45.86 5.84 -8.87
CA GLU A 98 -46.73 6.94 -9.28
C GLU A 98 -47.08 6.92 -10.80
N ARG A 99 -46.63 5.90 -11.54
CA ARG A 99 -46.78 5.76 -13.01
C ARG A 99 -46.11 6.88 -13.82
N ILE A 100 -45.07 7.48 -13.25
CA ILE A 100 -44.24 8.52 -13.89
C ILE A 100 -42.88 7.90 -14.28
N TYR A 101 -42.53 8.07 -15.56
CA TYR A 101 -41.21 7.69 -16.05
C TYR A 101 -40.44 8.93 -16.51
N VAL A 102 -39.35 9.27 -15.84
CA VAL A 102 -38.47 10.41 -16.18
C VAL A 102 -37.18 9.92 -16.81
N GLY A 103 -36.68 8.79 -16.38
CA GLY A 103 -35.45 8.16 -16.90
C GLY A 103 -35.00 6.98 -16.07
N SER A 104 -34.03 6.24 -16.57
CA SER A 104 -33.43 5.13 -15.82
C SER A 104 -32.54 5.63 -14.70
N GLU A 105 -32.32 4.81 -13.68
CA GLU A 105 -31.39 5.07 -12.58
C GLU A 105 -30.00 5.51 -13.08
N THR A 106 -29.45 4.80 -14.06
CA THR A 106 -28.16 5.12 -14.68
C THR A 106 -28.15 6.51 -15.31
N THR A 107 -29.28 6.94 -15.91
CA THR A 107 -29.43 8.28 -16.49
C THR A 107 -29.43 9.35 -15.41
N PHE A 108 -30.14 9.15 -14.30
CA PHE A 108 -30.10 10.05 -13.16
C PHE A 108 -28.67 10.21 -12.62
N TYR A 109 -27.97 9.11 -12.35
CA TYR A 109 -26.58 9.16 -11.88
C TYR A 109 -25.64 9.87 -12.86
N ARG A 110 -25.81 9.66 -14.18
CA ARG A 110 -25.01 10.32 -15.19
C ARG A 110 -25.24 11.82 -15.22
N ILE A 111 -26.49 12.27 -15.26
CA ILE A 111 -26.85 13.72 -15.29
C ILE A 111 -26.39 14.39 -13.99
N MET A 112 -26.62 13.78 -12.83
CA MET A 112 -26.18 14.32 -11.55
C MET A 112 -24.65 14.44 -11.46
N ARG A 113 -23.90 13.49 -12.05
CA ARG A 113 -22.43 13.57 -12.10
C ARG A 113 -21.97 14.71 -12.98
N GLU A 114 -22.57 14.88 -14.14
CA GLU A 114 -22.27 15.98 -15.08
C GLU A 114 -22.52 17.34 -14.45
N GLU A 115 -23.54 17.48 -13.60
CA GLU A 115 -23.90 18.70 -12.89
C GLU A 115 -23.24 18.87 -11.52
N GLY A 116 -22.36 17.95 -11.13
CA GLY A 116 -21.68 18.00 -9.82
C GLY A 116 -22.60 17.76 -8.61
N LEU A 117 -23.79 17.21 -8.81
CA LEU A 117 -24.82 16.98 -7.79
C LEU A 117 -24.66 15.63 -7.07
N LEU A 118 -23.71 14.79 -7.45
CA LEU A 118 -23.41 13.53 -6.76
C LEU A 118 -22.65 13.79 -5.46
N ARG A 119 -23.30 14.48 -4.54
CA ARG A 119 -22.83 14.57 -3.16
C ARG A 119 -23.68 13.68 -2.27
N HIS A 120 -23.09 13.22 -1.18
CA HIS A 120 -23.84 12.40 -0.21
C HIS A 120 -25.02 13.23 0.32
N ARG A 121 -26.23 12.79 0.04
CA ARG A 121 -27.48 13.42 0.49
C ARG A 121 -27.80 12.87 1.87
N GLY A 122 -27.67 13.63 2.91
CA GLY A 122 -27.88 13.25 4.29
C GLY A 122 -26.79 13.78 5.22
N ARG A 123 -26.91 13.51 6.51
CA ARG A 123 -25.88 13.85 7.53
C ARG A 123 -24.65 12.97 7.39
N ALA A 124 -24.04 12.92 6.21
CA ALA A 124 -22.75 12.31 6.07
C ALA A 124 -21.71 13.13 6.82
N ARG A 125 -20.95 12.46 7.68
CA ARG A 125 -19.71 13.03 8.19
C ARG A 125 -18.88 13.49 7.00
N GLN A 126 -18.45 14.74 7.00
CA GLN A 126 -17.51 15.22 5.98
C GLN A 126 -16.36 14.21 5.84
N PRO A 127 -15.90 13.90 4.63
CA PRO A 127 -14.73 13.07 4.45
C PRO A 127 -13.62 13.66 5.33
N ARG A 128 -13.13 12.88 6.29
CA ARG A 128 -11.97 13.31 7.06
C ARG A 128 -10.81 13.45 6.09
N GLU A 129 -10.07 14.53 6.19
CA GLU A 129 -8.82 14.66 5.43
C GLU A 129 -7.99 13.38 5.61
N PRO A 130 -7.42 12.85 4.52
CA PRO A 130 -6.56 11.68 4.62
C PRO A 130 -5.44 11.98 5.61
N ARG A 131 -5.38 11.26 6.71
CA ARG A 131 -4.26 11.41 7.64
C ARG A 131 -2.97 11.05 6.92
N ALA A 132 -1.93 11.85 7.14
CA ALA A 132 -0.60 11.55 6.61
C ALA A 132 -0.18 10.13 7.03
N VAL A 133 0.45 9.43 6.10
CA VAL A 133 1.01 8.11 6.37
C VAL A 133 2.14 8.28 7.39
N PRO A 134 2.15 7.58 8.53
CA PRO A 134 3.27 7.63 9.47
C PRO A 134 4.49 6.99 8.79
N MET A 135 5.42 7.82 8.32
CA MET A 135 6.67 7.37 7.73
C MET A 135 7.75 7.38 8.79
N LEU A 136 8.34 6.21 9.05
CA LEU A 136 9.41 6.04 10.02
C LEU A 136 10.63 5.42 9.35
N GLU A 137 11.83 5.84 9.80
CA GLU A 137 13.10 5.32 9.34
C GLU A 137 13.93 4.84 10.53
N ALA A 138 14.47 3.63 10.44
CA ALA A 138 15.42 3.07 11.39
C ALA A 138 16.79 2.91 10.71
N LYS A 139 17.82 3.51 11.29
CA LYS A 139 19.23 3.43 10.85
C LYS A 139 20.10 2.63 11.83
N GLY A 140 19.51 2.19 12.93
CA GLY A 140 20.17 1.42 13.98
C GLY A 140 19.15 0.76 14.90
N ILE A 141 19.68 0.01 15.87
CA ILE A 141 18.86 -0.66 16.90
C ILE A 141 18.12 0.36 17.75
N HIS A 142 16.96 -0.04 18.27
CA HIS A 142 16.12 0.69 19.22
C HIS A 142 15.55 2.02 18.73
N GLN A 143 15.76 2.42 17.46
CA GLN A 143 15.19 3.67 16.93
C GLN A 143 13.70 3.55 16.62
N VAL A 144 13.30 2.43 16.02
CA VAL A 144 11.89 2.15 15.72
C VAL A 144 11.55 0.74 16.17
N LEU A 145 10.57 0.66 17.05
CA LEU A 145 10.02 -0.59 17.57
C LEU A 145 8.62 -0.79 16.98
N ALA A 146 8.33 -1.96 16.46
CA ALA A 146 6.99 -2.34 16.04
C ALA A 146 6.41 -3.33 17.03
N TRP A 147 5.18 -3.11 17.47
CA TRP A 147 4.52 -4.04 18.36
C TRP A 147 3.05 -4.25 18.01
N ASP A 148 2.54 -5.38 18.44
CA ASP A 148 1.14 -5.71 18.25
C ASP A 148 0.73 -6.82 19.22
N ILE A 149 -0.59 -7.02 19.35
CA ILE A 149 -1.19 -8.07 20.18
C ILE A 149 -1.91 -9.04 19.27
N THR A 150 -1.60 -10.33 19.38
CA THR A 150 -2.31 -11.35 18.64
C THR A 150 -2.97 -12.38 19.57
N LEU A 151 -4.06 -12.97 19.08
CA LEU A 151 -4.79 -14.00 19.80
C LEU A 151 -4.20 -15.38 19.50
N LEU A 152 -3.95 -16.15 20.56
CA LEU A 152 -3.58 -17.55 20.51
C LEU A 152 -4.73 -18.41 21.07
N PRO A 153 -5.09 -19.52 20.40
CA PRO A 153 -6.26 -20.32 20.79
C PRO A 153 -6.03 -21.02 22.13
N GLY A 154 -6.87 -20.71 23.12
CA GLY A 154 -6.89 -21.38 24.43
C GLY A 154 -7.51 -22.78 24.38
N PRO A 155 -7.58 -23.50 25.52
CA PRO A 155 -8.02 -24.90 25.58
C PRO A 155 -9.45 -25.12 25.11
N VAL A 156 -10.35 -24.15 25.33
CA VAL A 156 -11.76 -24.24 24.99
C VAL A 156 -12.06 -23.36 23.77
N LYS A 157 -12.98 -23.79 22.91
CA LYS A 157 -13.44 -23.01 21.76
C LYS A 157 -14.04 -21.68 22.23
N GLY A 158 -13.49 -20.57 21.69
CA GLY A 158 -13.89 -19.20 22.07
C GLY A 158 -13.01 -18.59 23.17
N GLN A 159 -12.17 -19.35 23.83
CA GLN A 159 -11.16 -18.85 24.75
C GLN A 159 -9.86 -18.57 24.00
N PHE A 160 -9.23 -17.42 24.29
CA PHE A 160 -7.98 -16.99 23.69
C PHE A 160 -7.04 -16.44 24.75
N TYR A 161 -5.75 -16.57 24.49
CA TYR A 161 -4.68 -15.89 25.17
C TYR A 161 -4.19 -14.73 24.33
N TYR A 162 -3.77 -13.64 24.94
CA TYR A 162 -3.29 -12.42 24.31
C TYR A 162 -1.77 -12.39 24.36
N LEU A 163 -1.15 -12.54 23.20
CA LEU A 163 0.31 -12.44 23.05
C LEU A 163 0.68 -11.00 22.70
N TYR A 164 1.37 -10.34 23.60
CA TYR A 164 2.07 -9.07 23.39
C TYR A 164 3.45 -9.37 22.84
N MET A 165 3.81 -8.74 21.74
CA MET A 165 5.12 -8.96 21.10
C MET A 165 5.65 -7.65 20.54
N VAL A 166 6.91 -7.35 20.80
CA VAL A 166 7.62 -6.19 20.27
C VAL A 166 8.90 -6.63 19.58
N MET A 167 9.17 -6.00 18.43
CA MET A 167 10.38 -6.23 17.66
C MET A 167 11.09 -4.93 17.33
N ASP A 168 12.40 -4.98 17.23
CA ASP A 168 13.23 -3.93 16.64
C ASP A 168 13.10 -3.96 15.10
N VAL A 169 12.70 -2.85 14.52
CA VAL A 169 12.43 -2.78 13.07
C VAL A 169 13.70 -2.89 12.24
N TRP A 170 14.83 -2.37 12.75
CA TRP A 170 16.09 -2.39 12.02
C TRP A 170 16.71 -3.78 11.99
N SER A 171 16.82 -4.44 13.15
CA SER A 171 17.44 -5.78 13.27
C SER A 171 16.49 -6.94 13.05
N ARG A 172 15.19 -6.71 13.14
CA ARG A 172 14.11 -7.74 13.15
C ARG A 172 14.07 -8.58 14.43
N ARG A 173 14.87 -8.25 15.43
CA ARG A 173 14.93 -9.01 16.69
C ARG A 173 13.66 -8.83 17.50
N ILE A 174 13.08 -9.90 17.97
CA ILE A 174 12.03 -9.88 18.99
C ILE A 174 12.70 -9.45 20.29
N LEU A 175 12.33 -8.29 20.83
CA LEU A 175 12.86 -7.73 22.05
C LEU A 175 12.14 -8.24 23.29
N GLY A 176 10.88 -8.61 23.13
CA GLY A 176 10.09 -9.13 24.22
C GLY A 176 8.79 -9.77 23.78
N THR A 177 8.34 -10.71 24.60
CA THR A 177 7.05 -11.40 24.48
C THR A 177 6.41 -11.55 25.84
N GLU A 178 5.09 -11.41 25.92
CA GLU A 178 4.31 -11.78 27.10
C GLU A 178 2.94 -12.33 26.71
N VAL A 179 2.45 -13.30 27.45
CA VAL A 179 1.14 -13.91 27.22
C VAL A 179 0.27 -13.74 28.45
N HIS A 180 -0.94 -13.21 28.22
CA HIS A 180 -1.95 -12.95 29.24
C HIS A 180 -3.31 -13.55 28.87
N GLU A 181 -4.19 -13.67 29.86
CA GLU A 181 -5.57 -14.15 29.67
C GLU A 181 -6.53 -13.05 29.20
N TRP A 182 -6.15 -11.80 29.37
CA TRP A 182 -6.89 -10.61 28.91
C TRP A 182 -5.95 -9.53 28.41
N GLU A 183 -6.52 -8.57 27.73
CA GLU A 183 -5.82 -7.40 27.19
C GLU A 183 -6.10 -6.18 28.09
N SER A 184 -5.03 -5.45 28.49
CA SER A 184 -5.17 -4.17 29.19
C SER A 184 -4.02 -3.21 28.90
N GLY A 185 -4.28 -1.91 29.12
CA GLY A 185 -3.25 -0.87 29.02
C GLY A 185 -2.20 -0.96 30.12
N GLU A 186 -2.54 -1.47 31.30
CA GLU A 186 -1.60 -1.70 32.41
C GLU A 186 -0.61 -2.81 32.07
N LEU A 187 -1.10 -3.93 31.55
CA LEU A 187 -0.24 -5.03 31.09
C LEU A 187 0.71 -4.54 29.98
N ALA A 188 0.20 -3.77 29.03
CA ALA A 188 1.04 -3.16 27.99
C ALA A 188 2.13 -2.26 28.58
N ARG A 189 1.77 -1.36 29.54
CA ARG A 189 2.72 -0.51 30.24
C ARG A 189 3.82 -1.32 30.92
N ASP A 190 3.44 -2.34 31.70
CA ASP A 190 4.39 -3.15 32.49
C ASP A 190 5.29 -3.98 31.58
N PHE A 191 4.75 -4.51 30.50
CA PHE A 191 5.51 -5.16 29.44
C PHE A 191 6.59 -4.24 28.87
N PHE A 192 6.22 -3.04 28.43
CA PHE A 192 7.20 -2.10 27.84
C PHE A 192 8.22 -1.56 28.85
N VAL A 193 7.85 -1.38 30.10
CA VAL A 193 8.82 -1.02 31.16
C VAL A 193 9.91 -2.07 31.28
N ARG A 194 9.54 -3.38 31.24
CA ARG A 194 10.50 -4.47 31.25
C ARG A 194 11.37 -4.47 30.00
N VAL A 195 10.78 -4.37 28.82
CA VAL A 195 11.53 -4.33 27.56
C VAL A 195 12.51 -3.16 27.54
N CYS A 196 12.07 -1.96 27.90
CA CYS A 196 12.96 -0.81 27.94
C CYS A 196 14.11 -0.98 28.93
N ARG A 197 13.86 -1.57 30.09
CA ARG A 197 14.90 -1.87 31.09
C ARG A 197 15.90 -2.91 30.57
N ASP A 198 15.41 -4.02 30.02
CA ASP A 198 16.21 -5.17 29.60
C ASP A 198 17.07 -4.86 28.37
N GLU A 199 16.56 -4.00 27.47
CA GLU A 199 17.27 -3.53 26.27
C GLU A 199 17.99 -2.19 26.47
N GLY A 200 17.96 -1.62 27.67
CA GLY A 200 18.63 -0.33 27.98
C GLY A 200 18.03 0.90 27.27
N ILE A 201 16.78 0.78 26.79
CA ILE A 201 16.08 1.88 26.10
C ILE A 201 15.70 2.97 27.11
N ASN A 202 16.12 4.18 26.86
CA ASN A 202 15.91 5.33 27.73
C ASN A 202 15.78 6.63 26.90
N LYS A 203 15.67 7.77 27.58
CA LYS A 203 15.49 9.10 26.93
C LYS A 203 16.54 9.44 25.86
N LYS A 204 17.73 8.88 25.93
CA LYS A 204 18.80 9.12 24.95
C LYS A 204 18.66 8.27 23.70
N SER A 205 17.82 7.22 23.75
CA SER A 205 17.62 6.30 22.62
C SER A 205 16.74 6.90 21.52
N GLU A 206 15.98 7.96 21.80
CA GLU A 206 15.02 8.60 20.87
C GLU A 206 14.09 7.59 20.17
N ALA A 207 13.74 6.53 20.90
CA ALA A 207 12.98 5.42 20.37
C ALA A 207 11.56 5.82 19.99
N THR A 208 11.06 5.26 18.89
CA THR A 208 9.66 5.39 18.48
C THR A 208 8.99 4.03 18.53
N LEU A 209 7.89 3.91 19.28
CA LEU A 209 7.05 2.73 19.37
C LEU A 209 5.89 2.85 18.40
N HIS A 210 5.87 2.03 17.36
CA HIS A 210 4.82 2.01 16.33
C HIS A 210 3.86 0.84 16.57
N SER A 211 2.56 1.13 16.48
CA SER A 211 1.49 0.13 16.69
C SER A 211 0.24 0.44 15.90
N ASP A 212 -0.70 -0.48 15.94
CA ASP A 212 -2.06 -0.26 15.50
C ASP A 212 -2.86 0.62 16.48
N ASN A 213 -4.15 0.85 16.17
CA ASN A 213 -5.03 1.72 16.95
C ASN A 213 -5.84 0.95 18.02
N GLY A 214 -5.35 -0.18 18.52
CA GLY A 214 -5.99 -0.96 19.57
C GLY A 214 -6.22 -0.14 20.86
N ALA A 215 -7.20 -0.53 21.66
CA ALA A 215 -7.54 0.18 22.89
C ALA A 215 -6.38 0.20 23.90
N SER A 216 -5.71 -0.92 24.10
CA SER A 216 -4.54 -1.03 24.97
C SER A 216 -3.35 -0.23 24.44
N MET A 217 -3.19 -0.16 23.11
CA MET A 217 -2.13 0.59 22.44
C MET A 217 -2.29 2.10 22.59
N ARG A 218 -3.52 2.58 22.70
CA ARG A 218 -3.87 4.00 22.87
C ARG A 218 -4.22 4.36 24.32
N SER A 219 -3.99 3.47 25.26
CA SER A 219 -4.29 3.73 26.64
C SER A 219 -3.46 4.89 27.20
N PHE A 220 -4.07 5.74 28.02
CA PHE A 220 -3.38 6.85 28.67
C PHE A 220 -2.23 6.35 29.57
N THR A 221 -2.44 5.22 30.24
CA THR A 221 -1.46 4.59 31.13
C THR A 221 -0.17 4.23 30.39
N LEU A 222 -0.28 3.61 29.21
CA LEU A 222 0.87 3.30 28.36
C LEU A 222 1.52 4.60 27.85
N ALA A 223 0.71 5.52 27.30
CA ALA A 223 1.22 6.76 26.70
C ALA A 223 1.99 7.62 27.70
N SER A 224 1.48 7.78 28.92
CA SER A 224 2.14 8.52 29.99
C SER A 224 3.49 7.88 30.35
N LYS A 225 3.55 6.56 30.47
CA LYS A 225 4.79 5.86 30.81
C LYS A 225 5.82 5.91 29.70
N MET A 226 5.40 5.78 28.44
CA MET A 226 6.32 5.92 27.29
C MET A 226 6.91 7.32 27.23
N ALA A 227 6.11 8.36 27.44
CA ALA A 227 6.61 9.74 27.52
C ALA A 227 7.64 9.94 28.66
N GLU A 228 7.39 9.33 29.84
CA GLU A 228 8.35 9.35 30.95
C GLU A 228 9.69 8.70 30.58
N LEU A 229 9.65 7.58 29.84
CA LEU A 229 10.84 6.86 29.36
C LEU A 229 11.50 7.53 28.15
N GLY A 230 10.88 8.55 27.56
CA GLY A 230 11.38 9.24 26.37
C GLY A 230 11.12 8.48 25.07
N VAL A 231 10.15 7.59 25.06
CA VAL A 231 9.72 6.82 23.87
C VAL A 231 8.53 7.52 23.21
N SER A 232 8.68 7.89 21.95
CA SER A 232 7.61 8.48 21.15
C SER A 232 6.62 7.42 20.66
N LEU A 233 5.34 7.76 20.61
CA LEU A 233 4.31 6.86 20.09
C LEU A 233 3.92 7.22 18.65
N SER A 234 3.82 6.23 17.80
CA SER A 234 3.33 6.33 16.42
C SER A 234 2.24 5.30 16.19
N PHE A 235 1.20 5.67 15.45
CA PHE A 235 0.06 4.80 15.22
C PHE A 235 -0.26 4.66 13.74
N SER A 236 -0.67 3.47 13.34
CA SER A 236 -1.24 3.18 12.02
C SER A 236 -2.44 4.08 11.71
N ARG A 237 -2.72 4.33 10.43
CA ARG A 237 -3.95 5.02 10.04
C ARG A 237 -5.17 4.16 10.39
N PRO A 238 -6.27 4.76 10.82
CA PRO A 238 -7.47 4.00 11.14
C PRO A 238 -7.96 3.16 9.95
N ARG A 239 -8.17 1.87 10.16
CA ARG A 239 -8.64 0.88 9.16
C ARG A 239 -7.65 0.60 8.02
N VAL A 240 -6.36 0.86 8.23
CA VAL A 240 -5.30 0.50 7.29
C VAL A 240 -4.35 -0.46 7.99
N SER A 241 -4.55 -1.75 7.78
CA SER A 241 -3.74 -2.82 8.39
C SER A 241 -2.28 -2.76 7.93
N ASN A 242 -2.04 -2.48 6.66
CA ASN A 242 -0.70 -2.50 6.08
C ASN A 242 0.29 -1.48 6.69
N ASP A 243 -0.16 -0.59 7.56
CA ASP A 243 0.71 0.40 8.20
C ASP A 243 1.59 -0.23 9.30
N ASN A 244 1.25 -1.43 9.83
CA ASN A 244 2.06 -2.19 10.79
C ASN A 244 2.57 -3.53 10.18
N ALA A 245 3.01 -3.50 8.94
CA ALA A 245 3.39 -4.68 8.17
C ALA A 245 4.49 -5.54 8.83
N PHE A 246 5.34 -4.96 9.68
CA PHE A 246 6.42 -5.68 10.36
C PHE A 246 5.88 -6.63 11.44
N ALA A 247 5.00 -6.16 12.30
CA ALA A 247 4.37 -7.01 13.31
C ALA A 247 3.45 -8.06 12.67
N GLU A 248 2.67 -7.68 11.65
CA GLU A 248 1.83 -8.62 10.89
C GLU A 248 2.66 -9.74 10.24
N SER A 249 3.79 -9.41 9.61
CA SER A 249 4.70 -10.39 9.00
C SER A 249 5.32 -11.33 10.04
N LEU A 250 5.66 -10.80 11.21
CA LEU A 250 6.17 -11.60 12.32
C LEU A 250 5.12 -12.60 12.81
N PHE A 251 3.88 -12.15 13.03
CA PHE A 251 2.79 -13.05 13.43
C PHE A 251 2.44 -14.07 12.36
N HIS A 252 2.55 -13.70 11.08
CA HIS A 252 2.41 -14.67 10.00
C HIS A 252 3.49 -15.76 10.11
N THR A 253 4.77 -15.37 10.25
CA THR A 253 5.88 -16.32 10.42
C THR A 253 5.64 -17.24 11.63
N MET A 254 5.16 -16.69 12.74
CA MET A 254 4.85 -17.43 13.96
C MET A 254 3.74 -18.47 13.76
N LYS A 255 2.62 -18.06 13.19
CA LYS A 255 1.42 -18.92 12.99
C LYS A 255 1.64 -20.02 11.95
N TYR A 256 2.58 -19.82 11.02
CA TYR A 256 2.94 -20.81 10.00
C TYR A 256 4.23 -21.57 10.31
N HIS A 257 4.81 -21.34 11.50
CA HIS A 257 5.97 -22.10 11.94
C HIS A 257 5.60 -23.57 12.15
N GLN A 258 6.49 -24.50 11.76
CA GLN A 258 6.22 -25.95 11.82
C GLN A 258 5.90 -26.46 13.23
N SER A 259 6.41 -25.78 14.28
CA SER A 259 6.12 -26.13 15.68
C SER A 259 4.84 -25.49 16.21
N TYR A 260 4.14 -24.66 15.39
CA TYR A 260 2.88 -24.08 15.83
C TYR A 260 1.86 -25.20 16.06
N PRO A 261 1.20 -25.26 17.24
CA PRO A 261 0.33 -26.38 17.57
C PRO A 261 -0.82 -26.52 16.58
N LEU A 262 -1.00 -27.71 16.01
CA LEU A 262 -2.15 -28.06 15.18
C LEU A 262 -3.46 -28.07 15.99
N ARG A 263 -3.35 -28.28 17.29
CA ARG A 263 -4.44 -28.23 18.27
C ARG A 263 -4.30 -26.97 19.11
N ARG A 264 -5.34 -26.70 19.89
CA ARG A 264 -5.34 -25.58 20.85
C ARG A 264 -4.31 -25.77 21.94
N PHE A 265 -3.81 -24.69 22.48
CA PHE A 265 -2.92 -24.74 23.65
C PHE A 265 -3.68 -25.25 24.88
N ARG A 266 -3.04 -26.07 25.68
CA ARG A 266 -3.64 -26.72 26.83
C ARG A 266 -3.88 -25.76 28.00
N ASP A 267 -2.92 -24.89 28.27
CA ASP A 267 -2.93 -23.94 29.38
C ASP A 267 -1.98 -22.77 29.11
N LEU A 268 -2.02 -21.75 29.96
CA LEU A 268 -1.21 -20.53 29.82
C LEU A 268 0.29 -20.82 29.89
N LEU A 269 0.73 -21.79 30.70
CA LEU A 269 2.15 -22.17 30.82
C LEU A 269 2.66 -22.76 29.52
N SER A 270 1.88 -23.64 28.89
CA SER A 270 2.25 -24.24 27.61
C SER A 270 2.33 -23.20 26.49
N VAL A 271 1.46 -22.17 26.49
CA VAL A 271 1.56 -21.06 25.55
C VAL A 271 2.84 -20.27 25.74
N ARG A 272 3.14 -19.89 26.99
CA ARG A 272 4.34 -19.11 27.32
C ARG A 272 5.60 -19.85 26.92
N ALA A 273 5.73 -21.12 27.32
CA ALA A 273 6.88 -21.93 26.95
C ALA A 273 7.07 -22.07 25.42
N TRP A 274 5.95 -22.21 24.68
CA TRP A 274 6.01 -22.26 23.22
C TRP A 274 6.42 -20.92 22.61
N VAL A 275 5.88 -19.80 23.09
CA VAL A 275 6.20 -18.45 22.62
C VAL A 275 7.67 -18.12 22.88
N ASP A 276 8.19 -18.46 24.06
CA ASP A 276 9.60 -18.26 24.42
C ASP A 276 10.52 -19.07 23.49
N GLY A 277 10.19 -20.33 23.24
CA GLY A 277 10.91 -21.17 22.28
C GLY A 277 10.86 -20.64 20.84
N PHE A 278 9.71 -20.11 20.42
CA PHE A 278 9.58 -19.47 19.12
C PHE A 278 10.44 -18.19 19.02
N ALA A 279 10.41 -17.33 20.04
CA ALA A 279 11.20 -16.09 20.05
C ALA A 279 12.70 -16.38 20.01
N GLU A 280 13.16 -17.38 20.76
CA GLU A 280 14.56 -17.82 20.74
C GLU A 280 14.95 -18.34 19.35
N TRP A 281 14.19 -19.28 18.78
CA TRP A 281 14.40 -19.77 17.41
C TRP A 281 14.41 -18.64 16.38
N TYR A 282 13.45 -17.73 16.47
CA TYR A 282 13.35 -16.60 15.53
C TYR A 282 14.57 -15.69 15.60
N ASN A 283 15.06 -15.41 16.80
CA ASN A 283 16.20 -14.53 17.01
C ASN A 283 17.54 -15.18 16.64
N THR A 284 17.69 -16.50 16.87
CA THR A 284 18.98 -17.19 16.74
C THR A 284 19.14 -18.00 15.46
N GLU A 285 18.04 -18.52 14.90
CA GLU A 285 18.11 -19.48 13.78
C GLU A 285 17.40 -18.96 12.51
N HIS A 286 16.28 -18.22 12.65
CA HIS A 286 15.52 -17.74 11.50
C HIS A 286 16.34 -16.82 10.61
N ARG A 287 16.48 -17.21 9.34
CA ARG A 287 17.21 -16.43 8.32
C ARG A 287 16.26 -15.48 7.60
N HIS A 288 16.23 -14.22 8.02
CA HIS A 288 15.25 -13.25 7.56
C HIS A 288 15.65 -12.59 6.23
N SER A 289 14.81 -12.71 5.20
CA SER A 289 15.08 -12.19 3.84
C SER A 289 15.32 -10.69 3.80
N GLY A 290 14.58 -9.90 4.58
CA GLY A 290 14.69 -8.44 4.65
C GLY A 290 16.01 -7.93 5.25
N ILE A 291 16.82 -8.81 5.84
CA ILE A 291 18.16 -8.51 6.35
C ILE A 291 19.21 -9.44 5.72
N LYS A 292 19.07 -9.73 4.44
CA LYS A 292 20.03 -10.52 3.66
C LYS A 292 20.31 -11.90 4.25
N TYR A 293 19.30 -12.55 4.85
CA TYR A 293 19.37 -13.90 5.41
C TYR A 293 20.42 -14.10 6.54
N VAL A 294 20.74 -13.05 7.28
CA VAL A 294 21.33 -13.21 8.61
C VAL A 294 20.22 -13.43 9.62
N THR A 295 20.55 -13.90 10.83
CA THR A 295 19.56 -13.98 11.90
C THR A 295 19.35 -12.60 12.54
N PRO A 296 18.18 -12.35 13.17
CA PRO A 296 17.96 -11.11 13.90
C PRO A 296 19.04 -10.79 14.93
N ASN A 297 19.49 -11.77 15.71
CA ASN A 297 20.57 -11.59 16.67
C ASN A 297 21.90 -11.21 15.99
N GLN A 298 22.25 -11.87 14.87
CA GLN A 298 23.47 -11.52 14.14
C GLN A 298 23.50 -10.07 13.68
N ARG A 299 22.33 -9.55 13.23
CA ARG A 299 22.24 -8.14 12.86
C ARG A 299 22.22 -7.21 14.08
N HIS A 300 21.47 -7.56 15.11
CA HIS A 300 21.30 -6.76 16.31
C HIS A 300 22.64 -6.51 17.01
N TYR A 301 23.48 -7.53 17.07
CA TYR A 301 24.79 -7.47 17.72
C TYR A 301 25.96 -7.16 16.76
N GLY A 302 25.67 -6.62 15.57
CA GLY A 302 26.68 -6.09 14.65
C GLY A 302 27.52 -7.14 13.89
N GLN A 303 27.10 -8.41 13.87
CA GLN A 303 27.82 -9.48 13.17
C GLN A 303 27.46 -9.59 11.70
N ALA A 304 26.39 -8.92 11.26
CA ALA A 304 25.80 -9.10 9.93
C ALA A 304 26.75 -8.73 8.79
N ASP A 305 27.49 -7.63 8.94
CA ASP A 305 28.39 -7.12 7.86
C ASP A 305 29.53 -8.08 7.58
N ALA A 306 30.15 -8.63 8.62
CA ALA A 306 31.21 -9.64 8.48
C ALA A 306 30.70 -10.92 7.78
N ILE A 307 29.50 -11.38 8.16
CA ILE A 307 28.87 -12.55 7.53
C ILE A 307 28.57 -12.27 6.05
N CYS A 308 28.04 -11.09 5.74
CA CYS A 308 27.69 -10.72 4.40
C CYS A 308 28.92 -10.48 3.52
N ALA A 309 30.03 -9.97 4.07
CA ALA A 309 31.28 -9.84 3.36
C ALA A 309 31.86 -11.22 2.92
N ILE A 310 31.81 -12.23 3.79
CA ILE A 310 32.21 -13.60 3.44
C ILE A 310 31.34 -14.14 2.30
N ARG A 311 30.03 -13.93 2.35
CA ARG A 311 29.11 -14.35 1.27
C ARG A 311 29.39 -13.64 -0.03
N GLN A 312 29.66 -12.34 0.02
CA GLN A 312 30.00 -11.52 -1.16
C GLN A 312 31.26 -12.09 -1.82
N GLN A 313 32.34 -12.31 -1.08
CA GLN A 313 33.58 -12.91 -1.59
C GLN A 313 33.35 -14.28 -2.21
N THR A 314 32.54 -15.13 -1.58
CA THR A 314 32.21 -16.46 -2.10
C THR A 314 31.51 -16.38 -3.46
N TYR A 315 30.58 -15.45 -3.61
CA TYR A 315 29.86 -15.25 -4.88
C TYR A 315 30.74 -14.65 -5.96
N GLU A 316 31.62 -13.70 -5.61
CA GLU A 316 32.59 -13.10 -6.53
C GLU A 316 33.59 -14.14 -7.05
N GLN A 317 34.11 -15.00 -6.18
CA GLN A 317 34.99 -16.11 -6.60
C GLN A 317 34.26 -17.08 -7.53
N ALA A 318 33.02 -17.45 -7.23
CA ALA A 318 32.23 -18.31 -8.08
C ALA A 318 31.92 -17.66 -9.46
N PHE A 319 31.72 -16.37 -9.48
CA PHE A 319 31.53 -15.59 -10.72
C PHE A 319 32.80 -15.59 -11.57
N LEU A 320 33.97 -15.34 -10.96
CA LEU A 320 35.25 -15.34 -11.67
C LEU A 320 35.56 -16.69 -12.32
N LEU A 321 35.18 -17.79 -11.69
CA LEU A 321 35.40 -19.14 -12.22
C LEU A 321 34.50 -19.45 -13.43
N ASN A 322 33.29 -18.94 -13.48
CA ASN A 322 32.31 -19.25 -14.52
C ASN A 322 31.39 -18.06 -14.87
N PRO A 323 31.93 -16.94 -15.39
CA PRO A 323 31.15 -15.73 -15.60
C PRO A 323 29.96 -15.92 -16.57
N GLN A 324 30.08 -16.82 -17.52
CA GLN A 324 29.03 -17.12 -18.50
C GLN A 324 27.76 -17.77 -17.90
N ARG A 325 27.78 -18.21 -16.64
CA ARG A 325 26.60 -18.76 -15.94
C ARG A 325 25.75 -17.68 -15.27
N TRP A 326 26.19 -16.43 -15.31
CA TRP A 326 25.58 -15.33 -14.60
C TRP A 326 25.04 -14.29 -15.56
N THR A 327 23.77 -14.01 -15.53
CA THR A 327 23.10 -13.04 -16.41
C THR A 327 23.27 -11.59 -15.94
N GLN A 328 23.41 -11.37 -14.63
CA GLN A 328 23.45 -10.03 -14.00
C GLN A 328 24.61 -9.85 -12.99
N GLY A 329 25.61 -10.72 -13.04
CA GLY A 329 26.68 -10.70 -12.04
C GLY A 329 26.29 -11.32 -10.68
N PRO A 330 27.22 -11.28 -9.68
CA PRO A 330 26.97 -11.83 -8.37
C PRO A 330 25.92 -11.04 -7.60
N ARG A 331 25.19 -11.72 -6.73
CA ARG A 331 24.18 -11.12 -5.85
C ARG A 331 24.86 -10.14 -4.89
N ASP A 332 24.28 -8.97 -4.73
CA ASP A 332 24.65 -8.01 -3.68
C ASP A 332 24.19 -8.51 -2.29
N TRP A 333 25.14 -8.74 -1.39
CA TRP A 333 24.92 -9.16 -0.02
C TRP A 333 25.00 -8.02 0.99
N SER A 334 25.26 -6.77 0.59
CA SER A 334 25.34 -5.63 1.50
C SER A 334 24.05 -5.47 2.32
N GLN A 335 24.20 -5.14 3.59
CA GLN A 335 23.07 -4.91 4.50
C GLN A 335 22.34 -3.61 4.13
N PRO A 336 21.00 -3.56 4.26
CA PRO A 336 20.28 -2.29 4.11
C PRO A 336 20.64 -1.35 5.27
N GLU A 337 21.18 -0.19 4.95
CA GLU A 337 21.57 0.83 5.95
C GLU A 337 20.34 1.42 6.65
N VAL A 338 19.24 1.59 5.91
CA VAL A 338 18.00 2.19 6.41
C VAL A 338 16.84 1.25 6.20
N VAL A 339 16.07 1.04 7.24
CA VAL A 339 14.81 0.32 7.16
C VAL A 339 13.66 1.32 7.31
N LYS A 340 12.70 1.26 6.38
CA LYS A 340 11.61 2.23 6.28
C LYS A 340 10.26 1.57 6.54
N ILE A 341 9.41 2.24 7.33
CA ILE A 341 8.00 1.89 7.50
C ILE A 341 7.18 2.85 6.65
N ASN A 342 6.23 2.32 5.89
CA ASN A 342 5.22 3.07 5.14
C ASN A 342 5.77 4.09 4.13
N HIS A 343 7.00 3.95 3.67
CA HIS A 343 7.49 4.76 2.56
C HIS A 343 6.78 4.40 1.25
N PRO A 344 6.41 5.39 0.43
CA PRO A 344 5.90 5.13 -0.90
C PRO A 344 6.93 4.32 -1.67
N ARG A 345 6.51 3.19 -2.26
CA ARG A 345 7.38 2.45 -3.18
C ARG A 345 7.74 3.39 -4.32
N PRO A 346 9.03 3.50 -4.71
CA PRO A 346 9.36 4.22 -5.93
C PRO A 346 8.53 3.61 -7.07
N MET A 347 7.85 4.47 -7.84
CA MET A 347 7.16 4.02 -9.04
C MET A 347 8.20 3.27 -9.89
N GLN A 348 8.01 1.97 -10.05
CA GLN A 348 8.76 1.24 -11.06
C GLN A 348 8.40 1.85 -12.39
N SER A 349 9.35 2.49 -13.05
CA SER A 349 9.18 2.87 -14.45
C SER A 349 8.73 1.62 -15.20
N PRO A 350 7.69 1.69 -16.02
CA PRO A 350 7.32 0.54 -16.84
C PRO A 350 8.56 0.12 -17.61
N ALA A 351 8.91 -1.16 -17.50
CA ALA A 351 10.01 -1.74 -18.24
C ALA A 351 9.82 -1.40 -19.73
N ALA A 352 10.85 -0.81 -20.30
CA ALA A 352 10.90 -0.40 -21.70
C ALA A 352 10.82 -1.62 -22.62
#